data_ea416a6a998215f2d4c6fd437446c71e
#
_entry.id   ea416a6a998215f2d4c6fd437446c71e
#
_cell.length_a   1.000
_cell.length_b   1.000
_cell.length_c   1.000
_cell.angle_alpha   90.00
_cell.angle_beta   90.00
_cell.angle_gamma   90.00
#
_symmetry.space_group_name_H-M   'P 1'
#
loop_
_entity.id
_entity.type
_entity.pdbx_description
1 polymer ?
#
loop_
_entity_poly.entity_id
_entity_poly.type
_entity_poly.pdbx_seq_one_letter_code
_entity_poly.pdbx_strand_id
1 'polypeptide(L)'
;GLNYRIRILENVERMGKLCGVYPGVSNFLLQNKTTGNWIKKIVGIHKDCKIPEFPRHGFQAWSKAQKIDKKPATQTKRKVAYFAGCTGIYIFPEIPKAAVEVLKRNGIEVFFPEQGCCGMPSLLEGDRRMTLECVRFNVASLAELVEEGFDIVCSCPTCGYVLKHVIREGAVYAADYQAAVQKALEEKKERFLSVPSEQRSDLWMRQFASSQTNKLFKDDQYFSSISGLKRIMVSDHTYDLGEYLRSLHVEEALNTKLGPLHANAAYYPPCHLREQNIGEPYMDLLGLVPGISVSLIAGNFHCCGNAGIMGFKSDFHRNAVKMGSRLKARIKQLAPEQLLTDCLSCRMQFNQTTPYPVYHPIEILKASYEAHEKN
;
A
#
# COMPACT_ATOMS: atom_id res chain seq x y z
N GLY A 1 -15.23 -18.29 -18.48
CA GLY A 1 -14.81 -17.92 -17.13
C GLY A 1 -13.30 -17.92 -17.01
N LEU A 2 -12.78 -17.22 -16.01
CA LEU A 2 -11.32 -17.14 -15.76
C LEU A 2 -10.72 -18.52 -15.50
N ASN A 3 -9.50 -18.73 -16.02
CA ASN A 3 -8.74 -19.95 -15.83
C ASN A 3 -8.49 -20.17 -14.32
N TYR A 4 -8.58 -21.42 -13.84
CA TYR A 4 -8.33 -21.77 -12.43
C TYR A 4 -6.96 -21.31 -11.91
N ARG A 5 -5.93 -21.28 -12.77
CA ARG A 5 -4.59 -20.79 -12.45
C ARG A 5 -4.59 -19.33 -12.05
N ILE A 6 -5.34 -18.50 -12.77
CA ILE A 6 -5.52 -17.08 -12.44
C ILE A 6 -6.17 -16.96 -11.08
N ARG A 7 -7.27 -17.70 -10.84
CA ARG A 7 -7.99 -17.66 -9.55
C ARG A 7 -7.14 -18.08 -8.35
N ILE A 8 -6.16 -18.95 -8.55
CA ILE A 8 -5.21 -19.32 -7.48
C ILE A 8 -4.23 -18.18 -7.24
N LEU A 9 -3.62 -17.63 -8.31
CA LEU A 9 -2.54 -16.65 -8.19
C LEU A 9 -3.02 -15.27 -7.74
N GLU A 10 -4.22 -14.85 -8.15
CA GLU A 10 -4.79 -13.56 -7.72
C GLU A 10 -5.20 -13.55 -6.25
N ASN A 11 -5.46 -14.72 -5.66
CA ASN A 11 -5.90 -14.85 -4.27
C ASN A 11 -4.72 -15.13 -3.32
N VAL A 12 -3.83 -14.15 -3.17
CA VAL A 12 -2.65 -14.23 -2.28
C VAL A 12 -3.05 -14.49 -0.84
N GLU A 13 -4.19 -13.95 -0.40
CA GLU A 13 -4.71 -14.16 0.95
C GLU A 13 -5.06 -15.64 1.19
N ARG A 14 -5.78 -16.28 0.27
CA ARG A 14 -6.13 -17.71 0.39
C ARG A 14 -4.90 -18.60 0.35
N MET A 15 -3.96 -18.29 -0.53
CA MET A 15 -2.67 -19.01 -0.56
C MET A 15 -1.91 -18.84 0.76
N GLY A 16 -1.85 -17.62 1.27
CA GLY A 16 -1.19 -17.32 2.54
C GLY A 16 -1.82 -18.03 3.72
N LYS A 17 -3.15 -18.05 3.79
CA LYS A 17 -3.90 -18.80 4.82
C LYS A 17 -3.61 -20.30 4.74
N LEU A 18 -3.70 -20.92 3.57
CA LEU A 18 -3.48 -22.36 3.39
C LEU A 18 -2.04 -22.76 3.70
N CYS A 19 -1.06 -22.07 3.10
CA CYS A 19 0.35 -22.40 3.29
C CYS A 19 0.86 -22.03 4.69
N GLY A 20 0.23 -21.06 5.34
CA GLY A 20 0.57 -20.60 6.69
C GLY A 20 0.09 -21.52 7.82
N VAL A 21 -0.78 -22.50 7.55
CA VAL A 21 -1.20 -23.49 8.57
C VAL A 21 -0.03 -24.37 8.99
N TYR A 22 0.73 -24.88 8.02
CA TYR A 22 1.93 -25.70 8.25
C TYR A 22 3.10 -25.15 7.42
N PRO A 23 3.67 -24.01 7.79
CA PRO A 23 4.64 -23.30 6.95
C PRO A 23 5.92 -24.13 6.71
N GLY A 24 6.35 -24.95 7.67
CA GLY A 24 7.50 -25.85 7.48
C GLY A 24 7.28 -26.86 6.35
N VAL A 25 6.11 -27.49 6.30
CA VAL A 25 5.75 -28.45 5.25
C VAL A 25 5.56 -27.73 3.91
N SER A 26 4.84 -26.62 3.91
CA SER A 26 4.60 -25.82 2.70
C SER A 26 5.92 -25.34 2.09
N ASN A 27 6.82 -24.78 2.88
CA ASN A 27 8.12 -24.33 2.42
C ASN A 27 8.98 -25.48 1.92
N PHE A 28 9.02 -26.62 2.62
CA PHE A 28 9.74 -27.82 2.17
C PHE A 28 9.27 -28.26 0.79
N LEU A 29 7.95 -28.39 0.58
CA LEU A 29 7.37 -28.81 -0.69
C LEU A 29 7.63 -27.80 -1.83
N LEU A 30 7.53 -26.51 -1.54
CA LEU A 30 7.69 -25.44 -2.53
C LEU A 30 9.16 -25.17 -2.91
N GLN A 31 10.09 -25.36 -1.97
CA GLN A 31 11.52 -25.16 -2.19
C GLN A 31 12.21 -26.40 -2.80
N ASN A 32 11.64 -27.57 -2.62
CA ASN A 32 12.18 -28.79 -3.25
C ASN A 32 12.09 -28.70 -4.78
N LYS A 33 13.18 -29.03 -5.48
CA LYS A 33 13.28 -28.90 -6.94
C LYS A 33 12.23 -29.72 -7.68
N THR A 34 11.92 -30.92 -7.21
CA THR A 34 10.99 -31.82 -7.88
C THR A 34 9.54 -31.45 -7.60
N THR A 35 9.14 -31.43 -6.32
CA THR A 35 7.75 -31.13 -5.92
C THR A 35 7.39 -29.67 -6.21
N GLY A 36 8.30 -28.74 -5.95
CA GLY A 36 8.10 -27.32 -6.21
C GLY A 36 7.92 -27.03 -7.72
N ASN A 37 8.70 -27.64 -8.59
CA ASN A 37 8.50 -27.48 -10.04
C ASN A 37 7.18 -28.09 -10.52
N TRP A 38 6.76 -29.20 -9.94
CA TRP A 38 5.47 -29.80 -10.27
C TRP A 38 4.30 -28.89 -9.81
N ILE A 39 4.36 -28.38 -8.58
CA ILE A 39 3.37 -27.41 -8.08
C ILE A 39 3.34 -26.16 -8.95
N LYS A 40 4.49 -25.56 -9.27
CA LYS A 40 4.60 -24.38 -10.15
C LYS A 40 3.91 -24.64 -11.50
N LYS A 41 4.16 -25.81 -12.11
CA LYS A 41 3.55 -26.20 -13.39
C LYS A 41 2.01 -26.26 -13.28
N ILE A 42 1.47 -26.80 -12.21
CA ILE A 42 0.01 -26.89 -11.97
C ILE A 42 -0.59 -25.50 -11.85
N VAL A 43 -0.01 -24.65 -10.99
CA VAL A 43 -0.55 -23.31 -10.71
C VAL A 43 -0.17 -22.27 -11.78
N GLY A 44 0.63 -22.64 -12.79
CA GLY A 44 1.01 -21.75 -13.88
C GLY A 44 2.15 -20.78 -13.56
N ILE A 45 2.94 -21.06 -12.54
CA ILE A 45 4.16 -20.30 -12.18
C ILE A 45 5.33 -20.80 -13.03
N HIS A 46 6.17 -19.88 -13.50
CA HIS A 46 7.38 -20.24 -14.24
C HIS A 46 8.38 -20.99 -13.35
N LYS A 47 9.04 -22.01 -13.89
CA LYS A 47 9.96 -22.88 -13.14
C LYS A 47 11.09 -22.13 -12.44
N ASP A 48 11.60 -21.07 -13.05
CA ASP A 48 12.72 -20.27 -12.55
C ASP A 48 12.30 -19.25 -11.47
N CYS A 49 10.99 -19.05 -11.23
CA CYS A 49 10.54 -18.20 -10.15
C CYS A 49 10.87 -18.79 -8.80
N LYS A 50 11.40 -17.95 -7.90
CA LYS A 50 11.54 -18.29 -6.49
C LYS A 50 10.24 -17.92 -5.78
N ILE A 51 9.52 -18.90 -5.25
CA ILE A 51 8.36 -18.65 -4.40
C ILE A 51 8.88 -18.21 -3.02
N PRO A 52 8.40 -17.07 -2.48
CA PRO A 52 8.78 -16.65 -1.14
C PRO A 52 8.42 -17.72 -0.08
N GLU A 53 9.18 -17.77 0.99
CA GLU A 53 8.86 -18.63 2.12
C GLU A 53 7.69 -18.07 2.92
N PHE A 54 6.81 -18.95 3.37
CA PHE A 54 5.74 -18.58 4.30
C PHE A 54 6.30 -18.52 5.73
N PRO A 55 6.04 -17.42 6.46
CA PRO A 55 6.61 -17.21 7.78
C PRO A 55 6.02 -18.17 8.83
N ARG A 56 6.87 -18.62 9.76
CA ARG A 56 6.43 -19.43 10.91
C ARG A 56 5.57 -18.63 11.89
N HIS A 57 5.86 -17.33 12.03
CA HIS A 57 5.16 -16.41 12.91
C HIS A 57 4.57 -15.26 12.09
N GLY A 58 3.33 -15.44 11.63
CA GLY A 58 2.62 -14.47 10.81
C GLY A 58 2.27 -13.17 11.57
N PHE A 59 1.95 -12.13 10.81
CA PHE A 59 1.60 -10.82 11.38
C PHE A 59 0.31 -10.86 12.20
N GLN A 60 -0.69 -11.66 11.82
CA GLN A 60 -1.97 -11.75 12.53
C GLN A 60 -1.81 -12.28 13.97
N ALA A 61 -0.97 -13.29 14.19
CA ALA A 61 -0.69 -13.80 15.54
C ALA A 61 0.04 -12.75 16.38
N TRP A 62 1.01 -12.06 15.76
CA TRP A 62 1.75 -10.98 16.42
C TRP A 62 0.84 -9.79 16.75
N SER A 63 -0.05 -9.37 15.85
CA SER A 63 -0.97 -8.25 16.07
C SER A 63 -1.90 -8.49 17.26
N LYS A 64 -2.39 -9.73 17.42
CA LYS A 64 -3.18 -10.15 18.60
C LYS A 64 -2.36 -10.08 19.88
N ALA A 65 -1.12 -10.58 19.85
CA ALA A 65 -0.22 -10.48 21.00
C ALA A 65 0.08 -9.04 21.41
N GLN A 66 0.17 -8.13 20.41
CA GLN A 66 0.34 -6.68 20.62
C GLN A 66 -0.97 -5.93 20.93
N LYS A 67 -2.11 -6.63 20.90
CA LYS A 67 -3.47 -6.09 21.14
C LYS A 67 -3.85 -4.94 20.18
N ILE A 68 -3.20 -4.84 19.02
CA ILE A 68 -3.51 -3.82 18.01
C ILE A 68 -4.70 -4.21 17.12
N ASP A 69 -5.21 -5.44 17.26
CA ASP A 69 -6.47 -5.92 16.69
C ASP A 69 -7.72 -5.43 17.46
N LYS A 70 -7.51 -4.67 18.52
CA LYS A 70 -8.56 -4.03 19.31
C LYS A 70 -8.49 -2.54 19.14
N LYS A 71 -9.65 -1.90 18.99
CA LYS A 71 -9.73 -0.43 18.94
C LYS A 71 -9.14 0.16 20.21
N PRO A 72 -8.30 1.20 20.10
CA PRO A 72 -7.76 1.88 21.28
C PRO A 72 -8.89 2.52 22.10
N ALA A 73 -8.78 2.37 23.42
CA ALA A 73 -9.75 2.95 24.36
C ALA A 73 -9.53 4.45 24.61
N THR A 74 -8.34 4.95 24.32
CA THR A 74 -7.93 6.34 24.55
C THR A 74 -8.23 7.21 23.34
N GLN A 75 -8.66 8.44 23.58
CA GLN A 75 -8.79 9.46 22.54
C GLN A 75 -7.46 10.21 22.40
N THR A 76 -6.44 9.55 21.82
CA THR A 76 -5.23 10.27 21.44
C THR A 76 -5.49 11.15 20.22
N LYS A 77 -4.68 12.21 20.09
CA LYS A 77 -4.80 13.15 18.97
C LYS A 77 -4.51 12.52 17.61
N ARG A 78 -3.73 11.42 17.56
CA ARG A 78 -3.31 10.75 16.31
C ARG A 78 -3.50 9.25 16.42
N LYS A 79 -4.37 8.71 15.59
CA LYS A 79 -4.68 7.29 15.52
C LYS A 79 -4.81 6.85 14.07
N VAL A 80 -4.27 5.67 13.76
CA VAL A 80 -4.27 5.13 12.40
C VAL A 80 -4.89 3.75 12.33
N ALA A 81 -5.69 3.53 11.30
CA ALA A 81 -6.09 2.21 10.83
C ALA A 81 -4.99 1.71 9.89
N TYR A 82 -4.21 0.73 10.36
CA TYR A 82 -3.07 0.24 9.60
C TYR A 82 -3.47 -0.81 8.57
N PHE A 83 -3.27 -0.50 7.29
CA PHE A 83 -3.53 -1.41 6.17
C PHE A 83 -2.23 -2.11 5.74
N ALA A 84 -2.00 -3.31 6.25
CA ALA A 84 -0.78 -4.09 5.99
C ALA A 84 -0.77 -4.74 4.59
N GLY A 85 -1.96 -4.98 4.01
CA GLY A 85 -2.12 -5.70 2.74
C GLY A 85 -1.75 -7.18 2.81
N CYS A 86 -2.23 -7.95 1.83
CA CYS A 86 -2.09 -9.41 1.85
C CYS A 86 -0.62 -9.89 1.84
N THR A 87 0.26 -9.25 1.07
CA THR A 87 1.68 -9.62 0.99
C THR A 87 2.43 -9.32 2.29
N GLY A 88 2.12 -8.19 2.96
CA GLY A 88 2.66 -7.87 4.28
C GLY A 88 2.20 -8.86 5.34
N ILE A 89 0.93 -9.23 5.33
CA ILE A 89 0.36 -10.15 6.33
C ILE A 89 0.94 -11.55 6.21
N TYR A 90 1.02 -12.09 4.98
CA TYR A 90 1.24 -13.52 4.75
C TYR A 90 2.64 -13.88 4.25
N ILE A 91 3.41 -12.93 3.71
CA ILE A 91 4.73 -13.21 3.10
C ILE A 91 5.86 -12.46 3.81
N PHE A 92 5.69 -11.17 4.10
CA PHE A 92 6.73 -10.32 4.71
C PHE A 92 6.25 -9.68 6.02
N PRO A 93 5.95 -10.48 7.07
CA PRO A 93 5.39 -9.97 8.33
C PRO A 93 6.33 -9.03 9.11
N GLU A 94 7.61 -9.04 8.81
CA GLU A 94 8.60 -8.12 9.39
C GLU A 94 8.31 -6.67 9.04
N ILE A 95 7.77 -6.41 7.85
CA ILE A 95 7.46 -5.05 7.39
C ILE A 95 6.31 -4.42 8.20
N PRO A 96 5.12 -5.05 8.28
CA PRO A 96 4.05 -4.49 9.11
C PRO A 96 4.40 -4.45 10.60
N LYS A 97 5.22 -5.37 11.11
CA LYS A 97 5.74 -5.28 12.49
C LYS A 97 6.60 -4.03 12.66
N ALA A 98 7.55 -3.79 11.76
CA ALA A 98 8.38 -2.61 11.78
C ALA A 98 7.56 -1.30 11.66
N ALA A 99 6.56 -1.29 10.78
CA ALA A 99 5.67 -0.14 10.62
C ALA A 99 4.93 0.21 11.91
N VAL A 100 4.32 -0.79 12.55
CA VAL A 100 3.61 -0.59 13.83
C VAL A 100 4.56 -0.10 14.92
N GLU A 101 5.75 -0.69 15.03
CA GLU A 101 6.73 -0.28 16.03
C GLU A 101 7.22 1.15 15.81
N VAL A 102 7.50 1.55 14.57
CA VAL A 102 7.90 2.92 14.24
C VAL A 102 6.76 3.90 14.52
N LEU A 103 5.52 3.59 14.12
CA LEU A 103 4.37 4.45 14.41
C LEU A 103 4.18 4.64 15.92
N LYS A 104 4.27 3.57 16.72
CA LYS A 104 4.17 3.65 18.19
C LYS A 104 5.29 4.48 18.81
N ARG A 105 6.55 4.40 18.32
CA ARG A 105 7.65 5.25 18.78
C ARG A 105 7.45 6.73 18.48
N ASN A 106 6.57 7.03 17.55
CA ASN A 106 6.15 8.39 17.22
C ASN A 106 4.83 8.81 17.90
N GLY A 107 4.38 8.07 18.92
CA GLY A 107 3.18 8.41 19.68
C GLY A 107 1.86 8.21 18.93
N ILE A 108 1.87 7.42 17.85
CA ILE A 108 0.69 7.13 17.05
C ILE A 108 0.02 5.86 17.59
N GLU A 109 -1.27 5.93 17.86
CA GLU A 109 -2.07 4.76 18.18
C GLU A 109 -2.40 3.98 16.89
N VAL A 110 -2.07 2.70 16.91
CA VAL A 110 -2.23 1.82 15.74
C VAL A 110 -3.32 0.81 16.01
N PHE A 111 -4.34 0.83 15.17
CA PHE A 111 -5.36 -0.20 15.09
C PHE A 111 -5.18 -1.00 13.79
N PHE A 112 -5.16 -2.32 13.92
CA PHE A 112 -5.13 -3.25 12.79
C PHE A 112 -6.53 -3.83 12.58
N PRO A 113 -7.35 -3.23 11.69
CA PRO A 113 -8.71 -3.69 11.44
C PRO A 113 -8.72 -4.99 10.65
N GLU A 114 -9.87 -5.64 10.65
CA GLU A 114 -10.13 -6.72 9.71
C GLU A 114 -10.07 -6.18 8.28
N GLN A 115 -9.24 -6.79 7.45
CA GLN A 115 -8.94 -6.33 6.10
C GLN A 115 -8.69 -7.50 5.15
N GLY A 116 -9.03 -7.32 3.88
CA GLY A 116 -8.72 -8.25 2.80
C GLY A 116 -7.62 -7.72 1.88
N CYS A 117 -7.40 -8.41 0.77
CA CYS A 117 -6.57 -7.90 -0.31
C CYS A 117 -7.10 -6.56 -0.84
N CYS A 118 -6.22 -5.63 -1.25
CA CYS A 118 -6.65 -4.37 -1.87
C CYS A 118 -7.39 -4.55 -3.21
N GLY A 119 -7.29 -5.72 -3.84
CA GLY A 119 -7.93 -6.04 -5.11
C GLY A 119 -7.06 -5.81 -6.35
N MET A 120 -5.84 -5.28 -6.22
CA MET A 120 -4.96 -5.05 -7.38
C MET A 120 -4.66 -6.32 -8.19
N PRO A 121 -4.36 -7.50 -7.60
CA PRO A 121 -4.12 -8.71 -8.39
C PRO A 121 -5.31 -9.10 -9.27
N SER A 122 -6.52 -9.09 -8.73
CA SER A 122 -7.74 -9.42 -9.48
C SER A 122 -8.12 -8.34 -10.50
N LEU A 123 -7.85 -7.07 -10.20
CA LEU A 123 -8.03 -5.96 -11.14
C LEU A 123 -7.15 -6.15 -12.39
N LEU A 124 -5.87 -6.48 -12.20
CA LEU A 124 -4.93 -6.72 -13.29
C LEU A 124 -5.29 -7.95 -14.14
N GLU A 125 -5.91 -8.96 -13.55
CA GLU A 125 -6.37 -10.17 -14.24
C GLU A 125 -7.77 -9.98 -14.89
N GLY A 126 -8.43 -8.85 -14.68
CA GLY A 126 -9.78 -8.59 -15.18
C GLY A 126 -10.89 -9.35 -14.41
N ASP A 127 -10.59 -9.89 -13.22
CA ASP A 127 -11.62 -10.47 -12.35
C ASP A 127 -12.38 -9.37 -11.61
N ARG A 128 -13.36 -8.78 -12.32
CA ARG A 128 -14.21 -7.74 -11.75
C ARG A 128 -14.93 -8.18 -10.48
N ARG A 129 -15.41 -9.43 -10.45
CA ARG A 129 -16.15 -9.94 -9.30
C ARG A 129 -15.28 -9.93 -8.04
N MET A 130 -14.11 -10.54 -8.11
CA MET A 130 -13.20 -10.60 -6.98
C MET A 130 -12.68 -9.22 -6.59
N THR A 131 -12.39 -8.35 -7.56
CA THR A 131 -11.99 -6.97 -7.30
C THR A 131 -13.06 -6.22 -6.51
N LEU A 132 -14.34 -6.32 -6.93
CA LEU A 132 -15.46 -5.67 -6.23
C LEU A 132 -15.68 -6.25 -4.83
N GLU A 133 -15.54 -7.55 -4.65
CA GLU A 133 -15.62 -8.19 -3.33
C GLU A 133 -14.55 -7.64 -2.38
N CYS A 134 -13.29 -7.58 -2.82
CA CYS A 134 -12.17 -7.03 -2.05
C CYS A 134 -12.38 -5.55 -1.70
N VAL A 135 -12.71 -4.73 -2.69
CA VAL A 135 -12.89 -3.28 -2.50
C VAL A 135 -14.09 -2.99 -1.62
N ARG A 136 -15.22 -3.67 -1.82
CA ARG A 136 -16.43 -3.49 -0.99
C ARG A 136 -16.14 -3.78 0.48
N PHE A 137 -15.45 -4.89 0.75
CA PHE A 137 -15.10 -5.27 2.11
C PHE A 137 -14.23 -4.21 2.79
N ASN A 138 -13.15 -3.82 2.12
CA ASN A 138 -12.21 -2.83 2.67
C ASN A 138 -12.84 -1.44 2.82
N VAL A 139 -13.59 -0.96 1.82
CA VAL A 139 -14.24 0.36 1.88
C VAL A 139 -15.27 0.42 2.99
N ALA A 140 -16.05 -0.65 3.21
CA ALA A 140 -17.01 -0.68 4.30
C ALA A 140 -16.34 -0.54 5.67
N SER A 141 -15.33 -1.38 5.94
CA SER A 141 -14.59 -1.37 7.22
C SER A 141 -13.79 -0.08 7.44
N LEU A 142 -13.11 0.41 6.40
CA LEU A 142 -12.25 1.59 6.53
C LEU A 142 -13.04 2.89 6.62
N ALA A 143 -14.18 3.02 5.93
CA ALA A 143 -15.01 4.22 6.02
C ALA A 143 -15.55 4.44 7.43
N GLU A 144 -15.98 3.39 8.13
CA GLU A 144 -16.41 3.48 9.53
C GLU A 144 -15.29 3.99 10.45
N LEU A 145 -14.06 3.55 10.21
CA LEU A 145 -12.91 4.02 10.99
C LEU A 145 -12.55 5.47 10.70
N VAL A 146 -12.69 5.91 9.45
CA VAL A 146 -12.52 7.34 9.10
C VAL A 146 -13.56 8.20 9.80
N GLU A 147 -14.83 7.77 9.86
CA GLU A 147 -15.90 8.45 10.61
C GLU A 147 -15.57 8.54 12.13
N GLU A 148 -14.85 7.55 12.65
CA GLU A 148 -14.33 7.57 14.03
C GLU A 148 -13.04 8.41 14.19
N GLY A 149 -12.54 9.03 13.11
CA GLY A 149 -11.37 9.92 13.11
C GLY A 149 -10.02 9.20 13.01
N PHE A 150 -9.98 8.01 12.39
CA PHE A 150 -8.73 7.35 12.03
C PHE A 150 -8.24 7.79 10.66
N ASP A 151 -6.94 8.02 10.51
CA ASP A 151 -6.29 8.01 9.21
C ASP A 151 -5.97 6.57 8.81
N ILE A 152 -5.91 6.30 7.51
CA ILE A 152 -5.55 4.99 6.97
C ILE A 152 -4.11 5.05 6.50
N VAL A 153 -3.25 4.16 6.99
CA VAL A 153 -1.82 4.13 6.61
C VAL A 153 -1.46 2.81 5.99
N CYS A 154 -0.90 2.84 4.77
CA CYS A 154 -0.48 1.68 4.00
C CYS A 154 1.04 1.59 3.89
N SER A 155 1.63 0.44 4.22
CA SER A 155 3.07 0.21 4.00
C SER A 155 3.44 -0.31 2.61
N CYS A 156 2.46 -0.59 1.75
CA CYS A 156 2.69 -1.00 0.37
C CYS A 156 2.10 0.02 -0.58
N PRO A 157 2.91 0.71 -1.42
CA PRO A 157 2.42 1.70 -2.37
C PRO A 157 1.36 1.18 -3.34
N THR A 158 1.36 -0.13 -3.65
CA THR A 158 0.31 -0.73 -4.47
C THR A 158 -1.05 -0.68 -3.76
N CYS A 159 -1.08 -0.98 -2.46
CA CYS A 159 -2.31 -0.87 -1.66
C CYS A 159 -2.74 0.59 -1.50
N GLY A 160 -1.79 1.48 -1.20
CA GLY A 160 -2.03 2.92 -1.13
C GLY A 160 -2.60 3.47 -2.45
N TYR A 161 -2.02 3.11 -3.59
CA TYR A 161 -2.51 3.51 -4.90
C TYR A 161 -3.95 3.05 -5.16
N VAL A 162 -4.30 1.81 -4.79
CA VAL A 162 -5.69 1.34 -4.92
C VAL A 162 -6.63 2.16 -4.05
N LEU A 163 -6.31 2.34 -2.78
CA LEU A 163 -7.19 3.03 -1.82
C LEU A 163 -7.25 4.56 -2.05
N LYS A 164 -6.18 5.19 -2.58
CA LYS A 164 -6.16 6.64 -2.85
C LYS A 164 -6.73 7.01 -4.21
N HIS A 165 -6.42 6.21 -5.25
CA HIS A 165 -6.67 6.62 -6.64
C HIS A 165 -7.68 5.70 -7.33
N VAL A 166 -7.45 4.37 -7.34
CA VAL A 166 -8.28 3.45 -8.13
C VAL A 166 -9.73 3.44 -7.67
N ILE A 167 -9.98 3.34 -6.35
CA ILE A 167 -11.36 3.33 -5.84
C ILE A 167 -12.05 4.69 -5.95
N ARG A 168 -11.27 5.78 -6.04
CA ARG A 168 -11.79 7.13 -6.20
C ARG A 168 -12.29 7.41 -7.61
N GLU A 169 -11.73 6.70 -8.60
CA GLU A 169 -12.07 6.89 -10.00
C GLU A 169 -13.59 6.69 -10.22
N GLY A 170 -14.22 7.68 -10.85
CA GLY A 170 -15.67 7.69 -11.07
C GLY A 170 -16.53 7.91 -9.82
N ALA A 171 -16.00 7.89 -8.60
CA ALA A 171 -16.77 8.01 -7.37
C ALA A 171 -17.58 9.31 -7.26
N VAL A 172 -17.06 10.40 -7.83
CA VAL A 172 -17.74 11.70 -7.87
C VAL A 172 -19.03 11.68 -8.67
N TYR A 173 -19.23 10.70 -9.54
CA TYR A 173 -20.43 10.53 -10.35
C TYR A 173 -21.46 9.57 -9.71
N ALA A 174 -21.13 8.94 -8.60
CA ALA A 174 -22.03 8.06 -7.89
C ALA A 174 -23.24 8.84 -7.34
N ALA A 175 -24.42 8.21 -7.36
CA ALA A 175 -25.67 8.86 -7.01
C ALA A 175 -25.68 9.39 -5.55
N ASP A 176 -25.14 8.62 -4.62
CA ASP A 176 -25.03 8.98 -3.21
C ASP A 176 -24.11 10.19 -2.97
N TYR A 177 -22.97 10.25 -3.68
CA TYR A 177 -22.07 11.41 -3.62
C TYR A 177 -22.73 12.65 -4.20
N GLN A 178 -23.37 12.53 -5.38
CA GLN A 178 -24.08 13.64 -6.00
C GLN A 178 -25.23 14.17 -5.11
N ALA A 179 -25.97 13.27 -4.47
CA ALA A 179 -27.03 13.66 -3.52
C ALA A 179 -26.46 14.41 -2.30
N ALA A 180 -25.33 13.94 -1.75
CA ALA A 180 -24.66 14.60 -0.63
C ALA A 180 -24.13 16.00 -1.01
N VAL A 181 -23.54 16.13 -2.21
CA VAL A 181 -23.08 17.43 -2.73
C VAL A 181 -24.28 18.38 -2.93
N GLN A 182 -25.37 17.90 -3.53
CA GLN A 182 -26.58 18.70 -3.74
C GLN A 182 -27.13 19.22 -2.41
N LYS A 183 -27.26 18.33 -1.42
CA LYS A 183 -27.71 18.72 -0.07
C LYS A 183 -26.80 19.77 0.56
N ALA A 184 -25.49 19.59 0.51
CA ALA A 184 -24.53 20.56 1.05
C ALA A 184 -24.59 21.92 0.31
N LEU A 185 -24.87 21.92 -0.99
CA LEU A 185 -25.08 23.15 -1.75
C LEU A 185 -26.37 23.88 -1.36
N GLU A 186 -27.45 23.15 -1.11
CA GLU A 186 -28.71 23.70 -0.64
C GLU A 186 -28.56 24.34 0.73
N GLU A 187 -27.95 23.64 1.69
CA GLU A 187 -27.64 24.16 3.02
C GLU A 187 -26.75 25.43 2.96
N LYS A 188 -25.72 25.44 2.11
CA LYS A 188 -24.89 26.62 1.86
C LYS A 188 -25.69 27.77 1.23
N LYS A 189 -26.58 27.45 0.30
CA LYS A 189 -27.45 28.45 -0.35
C LYS A 189 -28.39 29.07 0.67
N GLU A 190 -29.02 28.29 1.53
CA GLU A 190 -29.89 28.80 2.60
C GLU A 190 -29.13 29.71 3.56
N ARG A 191 -27.95 29.28 4.00
CA ARG A 191 -27.05 30.08 4.85
C ARG A 191 -26.60 31.38 4.14
N PHE A 192 -26.33 31.33 2.85
CA PHE A 192 -25.99 32.50 2.05
C PHE A 192 -27.18 33.43 1.88
N LEU A 193 -28.38 32.90 1.65
CA LEU A 193 -29.62 33.71 1.49
C LEU A 193 -30.03 34.38 2.81
N SER A 194 -29.61 33.83 3.96
CA SER A 194 -29.81 34.46 5.27
C SER A 194 -28.86 35.65 5.55
N VAL A 195 -27.81 35.82 4.72
CA VAL A 195 -26.91 36.99 4.81
C VAL A 195 -27.46 38.14 4.02
N PRO A 196 -27.46 39.39 4.54
CA PRO A 196 -27.94 40.58 3.81
C PRO A 196 -27.27 40.70 2.44
N SER A 197 -28.05 41.11 1.42
CA SER A 197 -27.61 41.16 0.02
C SER A 197 -26.32 41.98 -0.23
N GLU A 198 -26.11 42.99 0.60
CA GLU A 198 -24.92 43.89 0.54
C GLU A 198 -23.61 43.22 0.94
N GLN A 199 -23.67 42.07 1.64
CA GLN A 199 -22.49 41.32 2.08
C GLN A 199 -22.21 40.06 1.26
N ARG A 200 -23.00 39.81 0.20
CA ARG A 200 -22.82 38.66 -0.67
C ARG A 200 -21.68 38.90 -1.65
N SER A 201 -20.65 38.08 -1.60
CA SER A 201 -19.50 38.21 -2.49
C SER A 201 -19.67 37.43 -3.82
N ASP A 202 -19.12 37.98 -4.91
CA ASP A 202 -19.11 37.34 -6.24
C ASP A 202 -18.36 35.98 -6.26
N LEU A 203 -17.53 35.74 -5.28
CA LEU A 203 -16.77 34.49 -5.14
C LEU A 203 -17.69 33.28 -4.99
N TRP A 204 -18.82 33.44 -4.30
CA TRP A 204 -19.79 32.38 -4.09
C TRP A 204 -20.50 32.00 -5.41
N MET A 205 -20.83 32.96 -6.24
CA MET A 205 -21.46 32.71 -7.55
C MET A 205 -20.56 31.90 -8.47
N ARG A 206 -19.25 32.15 -8.45
CA ARG A 206 -18.25 31.38 -9.24
C ARG A 206 -18.13 29.94 -8.77
N GLN A 207 -18.12 29.68 -7.46
CA GLN A 207 -18.08 28.33 -6.88
C GLN A 207 -19.36 27.54 -7.19
N PHE A 208 -20.52 28.20 -7.22
CA PHE A 208 -21.79 27.57 -7.52
C PHE A 208 -21.92 27.21 -9.02
N ALA A 209 -21.48 28.10 -9.89
CA ALA A 209 -21.48 27.85 -11.35
C ALA A 209 -20.54 26.72 -11.76
N SER A 210 -19.35 26.60 -11.14
CA SER A 210 -18.40 25.54 -11.46
C SER A 210 -18.90 24.15 -11.08
N SER A 211 -19.75 24.02 -10.07
CA SER A 211 -20.32 22.73 -9.63
C SER A 211 -21.36 22.16 -10.59
N GLN A 212 -21.96 22.99 -11.46
CA GLN A 212 -22.97 22.56 -12.43
C GLN A 212 -22.41 22.09 -13.78
N THR A 213 -21.19 22.49 -14.13
CA THR A 213 -20.56 22.15 -15.41
C THR A 213 -19.99 20.74 -15.49
N ASN A 214 -19.80 20.06 -14.37
CA ASN A 214 -19.23 18.70 -14.32
C ASN A 214 -20.23 17.58 -14.62
N LYS A 215 -21.45 17.90 -15.11
CA LYS A 215 -22.48 16.89 -15.41
C LYS A 215 -22.38 16.24 -16.80
N LEU A 216 -21.43 16.63 -17.63
CA LEU A 216 -21.37 16.24 -19.04
C LEU A 216 -20.84 14.81 -19.29
N PHE A 217 -20.02 14.27 -18.40
CA PHE A 217 -19.48 12.91 -18.50
C PHE A 217 -19.73 12.17 -17.19
N LYS A 218 -20.78 11.38 -17.14
CA LYS A 218 -21.16 10.64 -15.96
C LYS A 218 -20.87 9.17 -16.18
N ASP A 219 -19.79 8.69 -15.55
CA ASP A 219 -19.58 7.26 -15.55
C ASP A 219 -18.88 6.76 -14.29
N ASP A 220 -19.66 6.13 -13.41
CA ASP A 220 -19.16 5.30 -12.33
C ASP A 220 -19.34 3.82 -12.71
N GLN A 221 -18.66 3.38 -13.79
CA GLN A 221 -18.93 2.07 -14.38
C GLN A 221 -18.42 0.92 -13.53
N TYR A 222 -17.17 0.98 -13.06
CA TYR A 222 -16.53 -0.19 -12.46
C TYR A 222 -17.00 -0.43 -11.02
N PHE A 223 -17.00 0.61 -10.21
CA PHE A 223 -17.29 0.55 -8.77
C PHE A 223 -18.71 1.05 -8.41
N SER A 224 -19.61 1.21 -9.35
CA SER A 224 -20.97 1.77 -9.15
C SER A 224 -21.81 1.05 -8.09
N SER A 225 -21.49 -0.20 -7.78
CA SER A 225 -22.14 -0.97 -6.70
C SER A 225 -21.59 -0.70 -5.30
N ILE A 226 -20.62 0.21 -5.17
CA ILE A 226 -19.99 0.60 -3.90
C ILE A 226 -20.18 2.10 -3.73
N SER A 227 -20.62 2.52 -2.55
CA SER A 227 -20.87 3.94 -2.22
C SER A 227 -19.74 4.85 -2.66
N GLY A 228 -20.02 5.82 -3.52
CA GLY A 228 -19.05 6.82 -3.99
C GLY A 228 -18.59 7.71 -2.85
N LEU A 229 -19.49 8.08 -1.95
CA LEU A 229 -19.17 8.88 -0.77
C LEU A 229 -18.17 8.17 0.13
N LYS A 230 -18.38 6.88 0.44
CA LYS A 230 -17.43 6.08 1.25
C LYS A 230 -16.09 5.89 0.54
N ARG A 231 -16.09 5.69 -0.77
CA ARG A 231 -14.84 5.58 -1.56
C ARG A 231 -14.01 6.85 -1.51
N ILE A 232 -14.64 8.02 -1.62
CA ILE A 232 -13.96 9.31 -1.50
C ILE A 232 -13.44 9.52 -0.08
N MET A 233 -14.26 9.23 0.93
CA MET A 233 -13.87 9.32 2.34
C MET A 233 -12.61 8.47 2.64
N VAL A 234 -12.60 7.22 2.24
CA VAL A 234 -11.44 6.32 2.40
C VAL A 234 -10.23 6.86 1.63
N SER A 235 -10.43 7.32 0.40
CA SER A 235 -9.35 7.86 -0.43
C SER A 235 -8.70 9.11 0.16
N ASP A 236 -9.49 10.05 0.67
CA ASP A 236 -9.02 11.32 1.22
C ASP A 236 -8.26 11.14 2.54
N HIS A 237 -8.53 10.06 3.28
CA HIS A 237 -7.87 9.73 4.54
C HIS A 237 -6.83 8.61 4.43
N THR A 238 -6.46 8.19 3.22
CA THR A 238 -5.43 7.17 2.99
C THR A 238 -4.08 7.82 2.71
N TYR A 239 -3.05 7.36 3.42
CA TYR A 239 -1.67 7.80 3.31
C TYR A 239 -0.75 6.61 3.02
N ASP A 240 0.28 6.84 2.21
CA ASP A 240 1.46 5.96 2.21
C ASP A 240 2.21 6.12 3.54
N LEU A 241 2.81 5.05 4.06
CA LEU A 241 3.51 5.08 5.35
C LEU A 241 4.67 6.08 5.34
N GLY A 242 5.43 6.15 4.26
CA GLY A 242 6.51 7.13 4.13
C GLY A 242 5.98 8.56 4.06
N GLU A 243 4.88 8.79 3.34
CA GLU A 243 4.18 10.08 3.28
C GLU A 243 3.72 10.51 4.67
N TYR A 244 3.08 9.61 5.42
CA TYR A 244 2.58 9.89 6.76
C TYR A 244 3.71 10.22 7.74
N LEU A 245 4.79 9.46 7.75
CA LEU A 245 5.96 9.74 8.59
C LEU A 245 6.67 11.04 8.19
N ARG A 246 6.75 11.35 6.89
CA ARG A 246 7.30 12.62 6.41
C ARG A 246 6.43 13.81 6.85
N SER A 247 5.10 13.69 6.86
CA SER A 247 4.25 14.77 7.37
C SER A 247 4.50 15.03 8.85
N LEU A 248 4.72 13.98 9.67
CA LEU A 248 5.13 14.15 11.06
C LEU A 248 6.47 14.87 11.18
N HIS A 249 7.40 14.62 10.27
CA HIS A 249 8.69 15.30 10.27
C HIS A 249 8.54 16.80 9.95
N VAL A 250 7.76 17.12 8.92
CA VAL A 250 7.48 18.52 8.54
C VAL A 250 6.75 19.28 9.67
N GLU A 251 5.91 18.61 10.43
CA GLU A 251 5.19 19.16 11.59
C GLU A 251 6.02 19.15 12.90
N GLU A 252 7.31 18.80 12.82
CA GLU A 252 8.21 18.65 13.99
C GLU A 252 7.70 17.66 15.06
N ALA A 253 6.83 16.73 14.66
CA ALA A 253 6.21 15.73 15.52
C ALA A 253 6.87 14.35 15.39
N LEU A 254 7.80 14.17 14.45
CA LEU A 254 8.55 12.93 14.29
C LEU A 254 9.61 12.80 15.40
N ASN A 255 9.68 11.63 16.01
CA ASN A 255 10.79 11.29 16.89
C ASN A 255 12.07 11.11 16.07
N THR A 256 12.99 12.06 16.16
CA THR A 256 14.27 12.05 15.41
C THR A 256 15.43 11.43 16.20
N LYS A 257 15.18 10.76 17.34
CA LYS A 257 16.20 10.04 18.11
C LYS A 257 16.58 8.74 17.40
N LEU A 258 17.38 8.86 16.36
CA LEU A 258 17.84 7.79 15.51
C LEU A 258 19.31 7.46 15.80
N GLY A 259 19.66 6.19 15.92
CA GLY A 259 21.03 5.71 16.10
C GLY A 259 21.71 5.42 14.76
N PRO A 260 23.06 5.36 14.75
CA PRO A 260 23.81 5.21 13.52
C PRO A 260 23.67 3.80 12.91
N LEU A 261 23.56 3.78 11.57
CA LEU A 261 23.61 2.56 10.76
C LEU A 261 24.64 2.78 9.65
N HIS A 262 25.71 2.02 9.65
CA HIS A 262 26.75 2.12 8.63
C HIS A 262 26.46 1.17 7.48
N ALA A 263 25.87 1.68 6.40
CA ALA A 263 25.55 0.91 5.21
C ALA A 263 25.47 1.80 3.96
N ASN A 264 25.85 1.23 2.80
CA ASN A 264 25.62 1.82 1.49
C ASN A 264 24.40 1.16 0.85
N ALA A 265 23.31 1.93 0.70
CA ALA A 265 22.06 1.45 0.17
C ALA A 265 21.68 2.12 -1.16
N ALA A 266 20.96 1.41 -2.00
CA ALA A 266 20.29 2.01 -3.15
C ALA A 266 18.77 1.90 -2.98
N TYR A 267 18.05 3.02 -3.10
CA TYR A 267 16.60 3.06 -2.98
C TYR A 267 15.94 3.16 -4.35
N TYR A 268 15.01 2.24 -4.58
CA TYR A 268 14.17 2.21 -5.77
C TYR A 268 12.73 2.60 -5.41
N PRO A 269 12.27 3.83 -5.78
CA PRO A 269 10.88 4.22 -5.64
C PRO A 269 10.02 3.47 -6.68
N PRO A 270 9.03 2.68 -6.25
CA PRO A 270 8.24 1.86 -7.17
C PRO A 270 7.24 2.70 -7.98
N CYS A 271 6.74 2.11 -9.10
CA CYS A 271 5.81 2.81 -9.98
C CYS A 271 4.54 3.30 -9.27
N HIS A 272 3.91 2.47 -8.42
CA HIS A 272 2.71 2.87 -7.69
C HIS A 272 2.96 3.92 -6.60
N LEU A 273 4.19 4.14 -6.15
CA LEU A 273 4.53 5.30 -5.32
C LEU A 273 4.54 6.56 -6.18
N ARG A 274 5.21 6.51 -7.34
CA ARG A 274 5.30 7.64 -8.26
C ARG A 274 3.92 8.10 -8.77
N GLU A 275 3.03 7.14 -9.07
CA GLU A 275 1.64 7.43 -9.47
C GLU A 275 0.81 8.13 -8.37
N GLN A 276 1.24 8.06 -7.12
CA GLN A 276 0.58 8.79 -6.03
C GLN A 276 1.00 10.27 -5.98
N ASN A 277 2.00 10.69 -6.74
CA ASN A 277 2.51 12.07 -6.80
C ASN A 277 2.93 12.65 -5.43
N ILE A 278 3.47 11.79 -4.55
CA ILE A 278 3.92 12.16 -3.20
C ILE A 278 5.45 12.35 -3.10
N GLY A 279 6.16 12.23 -4.22
CA GLY A 279 7.62 12.24 -4.25
C GLY A 279 8.23 10.96 -3.69
N GLU A 280 9.43 11.08 -3.15
CA GLU A 280 10.18 9.98 -2.53
C GLU A 280 10.32 10.20 -1.01
N PRO A 281 9.24 10.08 -0.20
CA PRO A 281 9.23 10.48 1.20
C PRO A 281 10.27 9.72 2.04
N TYR A 282 10.61 8.50 1.67
CA TYR A 282 11.65 7.75 2.36
C TYR A 282 13.07 8.26 2.12
N MET A 283 13.33 9.04 1.06
CA MET A 283 14.66 9.68 0.91
C MET A 283 14.87 10.72 2.00
N ASP A 284 13.85 11.52 2.31
CA ASP A 284 13.92 12.52 3.39
C ASP A 284 14.11 11.82 4.76
N LEU A 285 13.33 10.78 5.03
CA LEU A 285 13.36 10.05 6.30
C LEU A 285 14.67 9.27 6.51
N LEU A 286 15.20 8.63 5.47
CA LEU A 286 16.47 7.91 5.53
C LEU A 286 17.67 8.87 5.68
N GLY A 287 17.54 10.10 5.14
CA GLY A 287 18.51 11.16 5.34
C GLY A 287 18.70 11.58 6.80
N LEU A 288 17.73 11.28 7.67
CA LEU A 288 17.81 11.53 9.12
C LEU A 288 18.62 10.45 9.87
N VAL A 289 18.87 9.29 9.26
CA VAL A 289 19.56 8.18 9.90
C VAL A 289 21.09 8.42 9.84
N PRO A 290 21.79 8.54 10.98
CA PRO A 290 23.22 8.79 10.95
C PRO A 290 24.01 7.60 10.35
N GLY A 291 25.00 7.90 9.52
CA GLY A 291 25.94 6.92 8.99
C GLY A 291 25.46 6.09 7.79
N ILE A 292 24.18 6.15 7.40
CA ILE A 292 23.71 5.50 6.18
C ILE A 292 23.94 6.40 4.96
N SER A 293 24.40 5.80 3.87
CA SER A 293 24.45 6.45 2.56
C SER A 293 23.39 5.84 1.64
N VAL A 294 22.47 6.64 1.11
CA VAL A 294 21.40 6.16 0.25
C VAL A 294 21.46 6.81 -1.12
N SER A 295 21.68 6.01 -2.15
CA SER A 295 21.63 6.45 -3.54
C SER A 295 20.24 6.23 -4.11
N LEU A 296 19.57 7.31 -4.55
CA LEU A 296 18.30 7.19 -5.26
C LEU A 296 18.54 6.57 -6.65
N ILE A 297 17.82 5.51 -6.97
CA ILE A 297 17.79 4.97 -8.32
C ILE A 297 16.85 5.85 -9.16
N ALA A 298 17.41 6.96 -9.63
CA ALA A 298 16.70 7.91 -10.45
C ALA A 298 16.44 7.37 -11.87
N GLY A 299 15.39 7.86 -12.49
CA GLY A 299 14.98 7.50 -13.84
C GLY A 299 13.54 7.01 -13.87
N ASN A 300 12.64 7.84 -14.38
CA ASN A 300 11.19 7.64 -14.34
C ASN A 300 10.68 6.45 -15.17
N PHE A 301 11.55 5.73 -15.89
CA PHE A 301 11.14 4.73 -16.88
C PHE A 301 11.60 3.31 -16.55
N HIS A 302 12.12 3.07 -15.36
CA HIS A 302 12.58 1.75 -14.98
C HIS A 302 11.50 1.03 -14.15
N CYS A 303 11.07 -0.13 -14.62
CA CYS A 303 10.19 -1.03 -13.91
C CYS A 303 10.98 -2.23 -13.38
N CYS A 304 10.61 -2.75 -12.20
CA CYS A 304 11.19 -4.00 -11.69
C CYS A 304 10.79 -5.21 -12.58
N GLY A 305 9.74 -5.06 -13.37
CA GLY A 305 9.22 -6.05 -14.30
C GLY A 305 8.18 -7.00 -13.71
N ASN A 306 7.93 -6.98 -12.40
CA ASN A 306 7.04 -7.97 -11.76
C ASN A 306 5.56 -7.75 -12.06
N ALA A 307 5.12 -6.49 -12.18
CA ALA A 307 3.71 -6.14 -12.39
C ALA A 307 2.75 -6.93 -11.47
N GLY A 308 2.91 -6.77 -10.16
CA GLY A 308 2.16 -7.55 -9.18
C GLY A 308 2.55 -9.03 -9.20
N ILE A 309 1.64 -9.90 -9.64
CA ILE A 309 1.84 -11.35 -9.76
C ILE A 309 2.18 -11.80 -11.19
N MET A 310 2.08 -10.90 -12.18
CA MET A 310 2.26 -11.23 -13.58
C MET A 310 3.64 -11.83 -13.88
N GLY A 311 4.69 -11.28 -13.25
CA GLY A 311 6.06 -11.79 -13.42
C GLY A 311 6.30 -13.22 -12.96
N PHE A 312 5.40 -13.77 -12.15
CA PHE A 312 5.44 -15.17 -11.72
C PHE A 312 4.83 -16.12 -12.75
N LYS A 313 3.93 -15.64 -13.62
CA LYS A 313 3.21 -16.48 -14.58
C LYS A 313 4.15 -16.98 -15.68
N SER A 314 3.98 -18.23 -16.06
CA SER A 314 4.83 -18.89 -17.07
C SER A 314 4.91 -18.13 -18.39
N ASP A 315 3.81 -17.54 -18.83
CA ASP A 315 3.70 -16.84 -20.11
C ASP A 315 4.35 -15.44 -20.09
N PHE A 316 4.46 -14.81 -18.92
CA PHE A 316 4.94 -13.44 -18.76
C PHE A 316 6.34 -13.32 -18.15
N HIS A 317 6.83 -14.38 -17.51
CA HIS A 317 8.09 -14.34 -16.74
C HIS A 317 9.28 -13.83 -17.57
N ARG A 318 9.46 -14.32 -18.80
CA ARG A 318 10.57 -13.89 -19.67
C ARG A 318 10.50 -12.39 -19.97
N ASN A 319 9.30 -11.88 -20.24
CA ASN A 319 9.07 -10.46 -20.51
C ASN A 319 9.29 -9.62 -19.23
N ALA A 320 8.86 -10.12 -18.08
CA ALA A 320 9.10 -9.50 -16.79
C ALA A 320 10.60 -9.33 -16.50
N VAL A 321 11.39 -10.38 -16.70
CA VAL A 321 12.86 -10.35 -16.53
C VAL A 321 13.52 -9.38 -17.52
N LYS A 322 13.07 -9.38 -18.79
CA LYS A 322 13.57 -8.47 -19.83
C LYS A 322 13.24 -7.01 -19.49
N MET A 323 12.02 -6.73 -19.04
CA MET A 323 11.59 -5.38 -18.63
C MET A 323 12.44 -4.84 -17.48
N GLY A 324 12.73 -5.68 -16.46
CA GLY A 324 13.58 -5.32 -15.33
C GLY A 324 15.08 -5.22 -15.64
N SER A 325 15.53 -5.55 -16.84
CA SER A 325 16.97 -5.66 -17.16
C SER A 325 17.72 -4.33 -17.05
N ARG A 326 17.13 -3.22 -17.51
CA ARG A 326 17.74 -1.87 -17.41
C ARG A 326 17.89 -1.42 -15.96
N LEU A 327 16.87 -1.65 -15.16
CA LEU A 327 16.91 -1.35 -13.72
C LEU A 327 18.01 -2.17 -13.01
N LYS A 328 18.10 -3.46 -13.32
CA LYS A 328 19.17 -4.33 -12.77
C LYS A 328 20.56 -3.88 -13.17
N ALA A 329 20.74 -3.44 -14.41
CA ALA A 329 22.03 -2.88 -14.85
C ALA A 329 22.39 -1.62 -14.06
N ARG A 330 21.42 -0.74 -13.78
CA ARG A 330 21.63 0.45 -12.97
C ARG A 330 21.96 0.11 -11.51
N ILE A 331 21.26 -0.84 -10.90
CA ILE A 331 21.56 -1.33 -9.55
C ILE A 331 22.98 -1.89 -9.49
N LYS A 332 23.37 -2.68 -10.49
CA LYS A 332 24.75 -3.24 -10.57
C LYS A 332 25.82 -2.15 -10.67
N GLN A 333 25.56 -1.06 -11.40
CA GLN A 333 26.48 0.07 -11.48
C GLN A 333 26.66 0.81 -10.15
N LEU A 334 25.59 0.90 -9.36
CA LEU A 334 25.66 1.51 -8.03
C LEU A 334 26.37 0.62 -7.01
N ALA A 335 26.43 -0.69 -7.27
CA ALA A 335 27.06 -1.71 -6.40
C ALA A 335 26.72 -1.52 -4.91
N PRO A 336 25.42 -1.41 -4.52
CA PRO A 336 25.06 -1.18 -3.13
C PRO A 336 25.33 -2.42 -2.27
N GLU A 337 25.48 -2.24 -0.96
CA GLU A 337 25.47 -3.34 0.00
C GLU A 337 24.06 -3.90 0.21
N GLN A 338 23.06 -3.04 0.10
CA GLN A 338 21.65 -3.40 0.24
C GLN A 338 20.75 -2.57 -0.68
N LEU A 339 19.64 -3.18 -1.10
CA LEU A 339 18.64 -2.56 -1.95
C LEU A 339 17.38 -2.26 -1.13
N LEU A 340 16.84 -1.05 -1.28
CA LEU A 340 15.64 -0.62 -0.58
C LEU A 340 14.49 -0.43 -1.57
N THR A 341 13.31 -0.89 -1.22
CA THR A 341 12.06 -0.59 -1.93
C THR A 341 10.85 -0.79 -1.02
N ASP A 342 9.89 0.08 -1.09
CA ASP A 342 8.64 0.01 -0.34
C ASP A 342 7.59 -0.91 -0.99
N CYS A 343 7.76 -1.29 -2.27
CA CYS A 343 6.84 -2.20 -2.93
C CYS A 343 7.21 -3.67 -2.70
N LEU A 344 6.30 -4.43 -2.09
CA LEU A 344 6.52 -5.84 -1.78
C LEU A 344 6.63 -6.72 -3.02
N SER A 345 5.93 -6.36 -4.12
CA SER A 345 6.11 -7.02 -5.43
C SER A 345 7.50 -6.76 -6.01
N CYS A 346 8.01 -5.53 -5.91
CA CYS A 346 9.38 -5.21 -6.35
C CYS A 346 10.40 -5.94 -5.48
N ARG A 347 10.19 -6.04 -4.16
CA ARG A 347 11.03 -6.84 -3.25
C ARG A 347 11.11 -8.30 -3.70
N MET A 348 9.98 -8.92 -4.02
CA MET A 348 9.96 -10.28 -4.55
C MET A 348 10.77 -10.41 -5.84
N GLN A 349 10.66 -9.45 -6.75
CA GLN A 349 11.40 -9.47 -8.02
C GLN A 349 12.91 -9.30 -7.80
N PHE A 350 13.31 -8.38 -6.95
CA PHE A 350 14.72 -8.16 -6.65
C PHE A 350 15.35 -9.35 -5.92
N ASN A 351 14.65 -9.97 -4.99
CA ASN A 351 15.10 -11.21 -4.33
C ASN A 351 15.35 -12.36 -5.30
N GLN A 352 14.68 -12.39 -6.46
CA GLN A 352 14.90 -13.39 -7.51
C GLN A 352 16.04 -13.03 -8.44
N THR A 353 16.23 -11.73 -8.70
CA THR A 353 16.97 -11.27 -9.89
C THR A 353 18.23 -10.46 -9.56
N THR A 354 18.48 -10.17 -8.30
CA THR A 354 19.68 -9.47 -7.83
C THR A 354 20.37 -10.25 -6.69
N PRO A 355 21.68 -10.07 -6.49
CA PRO A 355 22.38 -10.71 -5.38
C PRO A 355 22.29 -9.95 -4.06
N TYR A 356 21.69 -8.76 -4.05
CA TYR A 356 21.68 -7.86 -2.90
C TYR A 356 20.54 -8.23 -1.94
N PRO A 357 20.74 -8.14 -0.61
CA PRO A 357 19.64 -8.19 0.34
C PRO A 357 18.70 -7.01 0.10
N VAL A 358 17.37 -7.28 0.15
CA VAL A 358 16.34 -6.30 -0.16
C VAL A 358 15.50 -6.03 1.08
N TYR A 359 15.43 -4.77 1.47
CA TYR A 359 14.68 -4.32 2.64
C TYR A 359 13.61 -3.28 2.26
N HIS A 360 12.61 -3.17 3.09
CA HIS A 360 11.71 -2.03 3.06
C HIS A 360 12.33 -0.87 3.88
N PRO A 361 12.24 0.39 3.44
CA PRO A 361 12.81 1.53 4.17
C PRO A 361 12.39 1.61 5.64
N ILE A 362 11.17 1.16 5.97
CA ILE A 362 10.69 1.14 7.36
C ILE A 362 11.48 0.19 8.27
N GLU A 363 12.08 -0.87 7.72
CA GLU A 363 12.96 -1.78 8.48
C GLU A 363 14.25 -1.08 8.89
N ILE A 364 14.76 -0.17 8.02
CA ILE A 364 15.94 0.65 8.31
C ILE A 364 15.62 1.67 9.40
N LEU A 365 14.48 2.37 9.32
CA LEU A 365 14.07 3.31 10.37
C LEU A 365 13.90 2.60 11.72
N LYS A 366 13.25 1.43 11.73
CA LYS A 366 13.14 0.61 12.94
C LYS A 366 14.51 0.26 13.52
N ALA A 367 15.41 -0.25 12.68
CA ALA A 367 16.77 -0.63 13.11
C ALA A 367 17.55 0.57 13.68
N SER A 368 17.36 1.76 13.10
CA SER A 368 17.99 2.99 13.60
C SER A 368 17.42 3.42 14.98
N TYR A 369 16.11 3.31 15.21
CA TYR A 369 15.53 3.51 16.54
C TYR A 369 16.12 2.54 17.57
N GLU A 370 16.22 1.25 17.19
CA GLU A 370 16.80 0.21 18.07
C GLU A 370 18.29 0.44 18.35
N ALA A 371 19.04 0.97 17.39
CA ALA A 371 20.44 1.34 17.58
C ALA A 371 20.59 2.52 18.54
N HIS A 372 19.68 3.49 18.53
CA HIS A 372 19.66 4.59 19.50
C HIS A 372 19.37 4.11 20.93
N GLU A 373 18.44 3.17 21.10
CA GLU A 373 18.06 2.62 22.41
C GLU A 373 19.17 1.80 23.08
N LYS A 374 20.15 1.30 22.29
CA LYS A 374 21.27 0.49 22.77
C LYS A 374 22.53 1.31 23.15
N ASN A 375 22.58 2.57 22.70
CA ASN A 375 23.65 3.51 23.02
C ASN A 375 23.24 4.48 24.14
#